data_33de6d0ec83527304f59463fc4811d76
#
_entry.id   33de6d0ec83527304f59463fc4811d76
#
_cell.length_a   1.000
_cell.length_b   1.000
_cell.length_c   1.000
_cell.angle_alpha   90.00
_cell.angle_beta   90.00
_cell.angle_gamma   90.00
#
_symmetry.space_group_name_H-M   'P 1'
#
loop_
_entity.id
_entity.type
_entity.pdbx_description
1 polymer ?
#
loop_
_entity_poly.entity_id
_entity_poly.type
_entity_poly.pdbx_seq_one_letter_code
_entity_poly.pdbx_strand_id
1 'polypeptide(L)'
;MARRRLEGLERVLGVNALFSTAYGNVGSSIYYALGLVAGYALGLTPVVFLITGLFFFCTAATYAEATAMYPEAGGSSSFARRAFNEFWSFFAAWAQMLNYVVTVAISAFFVPHYIGGLFEPLEFLRHSPGDVVFGIGIGFLLELIARDFMFTKRSAA
;
A
#
# COMPACT_ATOMS: atom_id res chain seq x y z
N MET A 1 30.51 -13.43 14.85
CA MET A 1 29.51 -12.34 14.92
C MET A 1 28.19 -12.93 15.34
N ALA A 2 27.70 -12.60 16.52
CA ALA A 2 26.48 -13.18 17.09
C ALA A 2 25.27 -12.75 16.27
N ARG A 3 24.52 -13.72 15.73
CA ARG A 3 23.17 -13.50 15.25
C ARG A 3 22.35 -12.96 16.44
N ARG A 4 22.16 -11.65 16.50
CA ARG A 4 21.12 -11.07 17.36
C ARG A 4 19.81 -11.66 16.86
N ARG A 5 19.29 -12.61 17.60
CA ARG A 5 17.94 -13.13 17.38
C ARG A 5 17.00 -11.92 17.45
N LEU A 6 16.19 -11.75 16.41
CA LEU A 6 15.02 -10.87 16.45
C LEU A 6 14.02 -11.55 17.41
N GLU A 7 14.27 -11.41 18.70
CA GLU A 7 13.38 -11.91 19.75
C GLU A 7 12.08 -11.13 19.62
N GLY A 8 11.02 -11.79 19.13
CA GLY A 8 9.66 -11.27 19.07
C GLY A 8 9.02 -11.15 17.68
N LEU A 9 9.72 -11.41 16.57
CA LEU A 9 9.09 -11.39 15.25
C LEU A 9 9.07 -12.81 14.65
N GLU A 10 7.89 -13.39 14.57
CA GLU A 10 7.65 -14.64 13.83
C GLU A 10 7.47 -14.38 12.34
N ARG A 11 8.09 -15.22 11.51
CA ARG A 11 7.85 -15.22 10.06
C ARG A 11 6.54 -15.92 9.76
N VAL A 12 5.43 -15.18 9.78
CA VAL A 12 4.09 -15.71 9.56
C VAL A 12 3.70 -15.74 8.09
N LEU A 13 4.28 -14.82 7.27
CA LEU A 13 3.93 -14.66 5.87
C LEU A 13 4.93 -15.40 4.97
N GLY A 14 4.41 -16.31 4.14
CA GLY A 14 5.16 -16.94 3.07
C GLY A 14 5.32 -16.02 1.84
N VAL A 15 6.14 -16.45 0.88
CA VAL A 15 6.43 -15.68 -0.35
C VAL A 15 5.16 -15.33 -1.13
N ASN A 16 4.21 -16.27 -1.26
CA ASN A 16 2.97 -16.04 -1.98
C ASN A 16 2.09 -14.98 -1.32
N ALA A 17 2.02 -14.97 0.02
CA ALA A 17 1.27 -13.97 0.76
C ALA A 17 1.90 -12.57 0.62
N LEU A 18 3.23 -12.48 0.68
CA LEU A 18 3.96 -11.23 0.46
C LEU A 18 3.78 -10.72 -0.97
N PHE A 19 3.87 -11.62 -1.96
CA PHE A 19 3.63 -11.27 -3.37
C PHE A 19 2.20 -10.74 -3.58
N SER A 20 1.18 -11.42 -3.04
CA SER A 20 -0.21 -11.00 -3.16
C SER A 20 -0.46 -9.63 -2.52
N THR A 21 0.14 -9.36 -1.37
CA THR A 21 0.04 -8.06 -0.69
C THR A 21 0.72 -6.95 -1.50
N ALA A 22 1.92 -7.20 -2.01
CA ALA A 22 2.66 -6.25 -2.83
C ALA A 22 1.93 -5.98 -4.16
N TYR A 23 1.45 -7.05 -4.82
CA TYR A 23 0.69 -6.94 -6.06
C TYR A 23 -0.61 -6.16 -5.87
N GLY A 24 -1.35 -6.42 -4.79
CA GLY A 24 -2.58 -5.70 -4.46
C GLY A 24 -2.33 -4.21 -4.25
N ASN A 25 -1.25 -3.84 -3.57
CA ASN A 25 -0.88 -2.46 -3.33
C ASN A 25 -0.48 -1.71 -4.62
N VAL A 26 0.35 -2.32 -5.47
CA VAL A 26 0.75 -1.74 -6.77
C VAL A 26 -0.42 -1.73 -7.76
N GLY A 27 -1.18 -2.83 -7.85
CA GLY A 27 -2.30 -2.97 -8.77
C GLY A 27 -3.39 -1.94 -8.51
N SER A 28 -3.78 -1.71 -7.26
CA SER A 28 -4.78 -0.70 -6.93
C SER A 28 -4.35 0.70 -7.39
N SER A 29 -3.08 1.05 -7.21
CA SER A 29 -2.54 2.34 -7.65
C SER A 29 -2.58 2.52 -9.17
N ILE A 30 -2.32 1.47 -9.94
CA ILE A 30 -2.43 1.51 -11.40
C ILE A 30 -3.87 1.80 -11.84
N TYR A 31 -4.86 1.16 -11.23
CA TYR A 31 -6.25 1.33 -11.63
C TYR A 31 -6.75 2.77 -11.50
N TYR A 32 -6.46 3.47 -10.42
CA TYR A 32 -6.90 4.86 -10.30
C TYR A 32 -5.97 5.86 -11.02
N ALA A 33 -4.68 5.53 -11.20
CA ALA A 33 -3.76 6.37 -11.95
C ALA A 33 -3.97 6.27 -13.47
N LEU A 34 -4.45 5.11 -13.98
CA LEU A 34 -4.60 4.86 -15.41
C LEU A 34 -5.47 5.92 -16.11
N GLY A 35 -6.63 6.21 -15.54
CA GLY A 35 -7.55 7.21 -16.09
C GLY A 35 -6.95 8.62 -16.13
N LEU A 36 -6.27 8.99 -15.05
CA LEU A 36 -5.60 10.29 -14.94
C LEU A 36 -4.46 10.43 -15.96
N VAL A 37 -3.59 9.42 -16.02
CA VAL A 37 -2.47 9.40 -16.98
C VAL A 37 -2.96 9.38 -18.42
N ALA A 38 -4.01 8.62 -18.73
CA ALA A 38 -4.59 8.57 -20.06
C ALA A 38 -5.11 9.94 -20.53
N GLY A 39 -5.68 10.73 -19.61
CA GLY A 39 -6.16 12.08 -19.92
C GLY A 39 -5.05 13.08 -20.27
N TYR A 40 -3.86 12.93 -19.70
CA TYR A 40 -2.73 13.85 -19.91
C TYR A 40 -1.68 13.34 -20.91
N ALA A 41 -1.55 12.04 -21.06
CA ALA A 41 -0.49 11.44 -21.88
C ALA A 41 -0.77 11.42 -23.38
N LEU A 42 -1.94 11.91 -23.86
CA LEU A 42 -2.28 12.04 -25.28
C LEU A 42 -2.00 10.76 -26.10
N GLY A 43 -2.31 9.59 -25.56
CA GLY A 43 -2.05 8.29 -26.19
C GLY A 43 -0.70 7.65 -25.87
N LEU A 44 0.22 8.35 -25.21
CA LEU A 44 1.51 7.82 -24.79
C LEU A 44 1.46 7.09 -23.43
N THR A 45 0.29 6.78 -22.92
CA THR A 45 0.09 6.09 -21.64
C THR A 45 0.96 4.83 -21.47
N PRO A 46 1.09 3.92 -22.45
CA PRO A 46 1.95 2.74 -22.30
C PRO A 46 3.43 3.11 -22.12
N VAL A 47 3.90 4.15 -22.82
CA VAL A 47 5.28 4.61 -22.73
C VAL A 47 5.57 5.20 -21.35
N VAL A 48 4.65 6.02 -20.83
CA VAL A 48 4.75 6.59 -19.48
C VAL A 48 4.83 5.48 -18.43
N PHE A 49 3.96 4.47 -18.52
CA PHE A 49 3.99 3.33 -17.58
C PHE A 49 5.25 2.48 -17.71
N LEU A 50 5.78 2.29 -18.91
CA LEU A 50 7.05 1.59 -19.13
C LEU A 50 8.22 2.31 -18.45
N ILE A 51 8.34 3.61 -18.66
CA ILE A 51 9.42 4.43 -18.08
C ILE A 51 9.27 4.43 -16.54
N THR A 52 8.08 4.68 -16.03
CA THR A 52 7.82 4.69 -14.60
C THR A 52 8.08 3.30 -13.97
N GLY A 53 7.69 2.23 -14.68
CA GLY A 53 7.96 0.85 -14.26
C GLY A 53 9.45 0.55 -14.15
N LEU A 54 10.27 1.08 -15.08
CA LEU A 54 11.73 0.94 -15.00
C LEU A 54 12.31 1.63 -13.77
N PHE A 55 11.88 2.87 -13.48
CA PHE A 55 12.29 3.57 -12.25
C PHE A 55 11.84 2.83 -10.99
N PHE A 56 10.61 2.31 -10.99
CA PHE A 56 10.10 1.51 -9.89
C PHE A 56 10.94 0.24 -9.68
N PHE A 57 11.32 -0.43 -10.76
CA PHE A 57 12.18 -1.62 -10.71
C PHE A 57 13.55 -1.31 -10.09
N CYS A 58 14.18 -0.20 -10.49
CA CYS A 58 15.44 0.23 -9.88
C CYS A 58 15.30 0.48 -8.37
N THR A 59 14.20 1.14 -7.95
CA THR A 59 13.90 1.36 -6.54
C THR A 59 13.68 0.05 -5.80
N ALA A 60 12.92 -0.87 -6.37
CA ALA A 60 12.67 -2.19 -5.77
C ALA A 60 13.96 -3.00 -5.61
N ALA A 61 14.87 -2.95 -6.59
CA ALA A 61 16.18 -3.60 -6.52
C ALA A 61 17.03 -3.04 -5.38
N THR A 62 17.04 -1.71 -5.20
CA THR A 62 17.74 -1.05 -4.08
C THR A 62 17.18 -1.49 -2.72
N TYR A 63 15.84 -1.60 -2.59
CA TYR A 63 15.22 -2.12 -1.38
C TYR A 63 15.56 -3.59 -1.11
N ALA A 64 15.62 -4.41 -2.16
CA ALA A 64 15.99 -5.81 -2.04
C ALA A 64 17.44 -5.97 -1.54
N GLU A 65 18.37 -5.17 -2.08
CA GLU A 65 19.75 -5.13 -1.62
C GLU A 65 19.85 -4.66 -0.16
N ALA A 66 19.19 -3.55 0.19
CA ALA A 66 19.17 -3.03 1.55
C ALA A 66 18.60 -4.05 2.56
N THR A 67 17.56 -4.79 2.18
CA THR A 67 16.98 -5.86 3.02
C THR A 67 17.94 -7.03 3.21
N ALA A 68 18.73 -7.37 2.19
CA ALA A 68 19.75 -8.41 2.30
C ALA A 68 20.92 -7.99 3.20
N MET A 69 21.29 -6.70 3.17
CA MET A 69 22.34 -6.14 4.02
C MET A 69 21.89 -5.96 5.48
N TYR A 70 20.64 -5.55 5.68
CA TYR A 70 20.07 -5.22 7.00
C TYR A 70 18.76 -5.99 7.21
N PRO A 71 18.80 -7.26 7.62
CA PRO A 71 17.61 -8.09 7.83
C PRO A 71 16.90 -7.71 9.14
N GLU A 72 16.46 -6.47 9.25
CA GLU A 72 15.75 -5.91 10.39
C GLU A 72 14.32 -5.54 10.00
N ALA A 73 13.39 -5.60 10.96
CA ALA A 73 12.06 -5.05 10.76
C ALA A 73 12.11 -3.51 10.81
N GLY A 74 11.40 -2.85 9.88
CA GLY A 74 11.31 -1.39 9.85
C GLY A 74 11.40 -0.78 8.43
N GLY A 75 11.86 -1.55 7.45
CA GLY A 75 11.93 -1.11 6.05
C GLY A 75 12.69 0.20 5.89
N SER A 76 12.08 1.19 5.22
CA SER A 76 12.70 2.49 4.93
C SER A 76 13.22 3.23 6.16
N SER A 77 12.54 3.13 7.30
CA SER A 77 12.97 3.80 8.54
C SER A 77 14.25 3.18 9.11
N SER A 78 14.36 1.85 9.07
CA SER A 78 15.61 1.16 9.50
C SER A 78 16.77 1.50 8.58
N PHE A 79 16.55 1.55 7.28
CA PHE A 79 17.59 1.92 6.31
C PHE A 79 18.03 3.36 6.48
N ALA A 80 17.08 4.28 6.67
CA ALA A 80 17.40 5.69 6.94
C ALA A 80 18.20 5.88 8.24
N ARG A 81 17.89 5.10 9.29
CA ARG A 81 18.65 5.11 10.54
C ARG A 81 20.09 4.68 10.34
N ARG A 82 20.30 3.64 9.54
CA ARG A 82 21.64 3.10 9.26
C ARG A 82 22.47 3.99 8.36
N ALA A 83 21.81 4.62 7.35
CA ALA A 83 22.50 5.48 6.38
C ALA A 83 22.79 6.89 6.94
N PHE A 84 21.92 7.41 7.78
CA PHE A 84 21.99 8.80 8.25
C PHE A 84 21.94 8.88 9.77
N ASN A 85 20.74 9.10 10.36
CA ASN A 85 20.55 9.22 11.80
C ASN A 85 19.07 9.00 12.21
N GLU A 86 18.78 9.15 13.51
CA GLU A 86 17.44 9.00 14.10
C GLU A 86 16.41 9.98 13.52
N PHE A 87 16.80 11.20 13.19
CA PHE A 87 15.90 12.21 12.61
C PHE A 87 15.37 11.76 11.26
N TRP A 88 16.24 11.30 10.36
CA TRP A 88 15.83 10.78 9.05
C TRP A 88 15.04 9.48 9.14
N SER A 89 15.33 8.65 10.13
CA SER A 89 14.54 7.46 10.43
C SER A 89 13.10 7.81 10.81
N PHE A 90 12.95 8.80 11.71
CA PHE A 90 11.61 9.29 12.09
C PHE A 90 10.86 9.88 10.89
N PHE A 91 11.53 10.73 10.11
CA PHE A 91 10.93 11.33 8.92
C PHE A 91 10.48 10.28 7.90
N ALA A 92 11.30 9.25 7.65
CA ALA A 92 10.94 8.15 6.75
C ALA A 92 9.72 7.34 7.28
N ALA A 93 9.67 7.06 8.58
CA ALA A 93 8.54 6.38 9.20
C ALA A 93 7.25 7.21 9.11
N TRP A 94 7.35 8.52 9.38
CA TRP A 94 6.22 9.44 9.30
C TRP A 94 5.69 9.59 7.87
N ALA A 95 6.59 9.75 6.89
CA ALA A 95 6.22 9.82 5.48
C ALA A 95 5.54 8.53 5.00
N GLN A 96 6.03 7.36 5.45
CA GLN A 96 5.43 6.07 5.14
C GLN A 96 4.02 5.93 5.75
N MET A 97 3.83 6.39 6.98
CA MET A 97 2.51 6.42 7.63
C MET A 97 1.53 7.30 6.84
N LEU A 98 1.94 8.51 6.45
CA LEU A 98 1.11 9.39 5.61
C LEU A 98 0.76 8.73 4.27
N ASN A 99 1.73 8.07 3.62
CA ASN A 99 1.50 7.36 2.38
C ASN A 99 0.39 6.30 2.53
N TYR A 100 0.40 5.52 3.62
CA TYR A 100 -0.66 4.54 3.87
C TYR A 100 -2.02 5.19 4.12
N VAL A 101 -2.08 6.26 4.92
CA VAL A 101 -3.34 7.00 5.19
C VAL A 101 -3.93 7.54 3.88
N VAL A 102 -3.11 8.17 3.05
CA VAL A 102 -3.54 8.72 1.75
C VAL A 102 -4.00 7.59 0.81
N THR A 103 -3.27 6.48 0.76
CA THR A 103 -3.62 5.34 -0.10
C THR A 103 -4.96 4.73 0.30
N VAL A 104 -5.22 4.57 1.60
CA VAL A 104 -6.51 4.07 2.09
C VAL A 104 -7.64 5.04 1.77
N ALA A 105 -7.43 6.34 1.97
CA ALA A 105 -8.43 7.37 1.66
C ALA A 105 -8.78 7.40 0.17
N ILE A 106 -7.78 7.35 -0.71
CA ILE A 106 -7.97 7.30 -2.16
C ILE A 106 -8.72 6.03 -2.56
N SER A 107 -8.33 4.87 -2.02
CA SER A 107 -9.00 3.60 -2.31
C SER A 107 -10.47 3.62 -1.87
N ALA A 108 -10.76 4.15 -0.69
CA ALA A 108 -12.11 4.31 -0.19
C ALA A 108 -12.97 5.23 -1.08
N PHE A 109 -12.37 6.27 -1.64
CA PHE A 109 -13.03 7.19 -2.58
C PHE A 109 -13.34 6.53 -3.93
N PHE A 110 -12.40 5.77 -4.49
CA PHE A 110 -12.58 5.17 -5.83
C PHE A 110 -13.51 3.97 -5.86
N VAL A 111 -13.60 3.18 -4.77
CA VAL A 111 -14.48 1.99 -4.73
C VAL A 111 -15.94 2.29 -5.09
N PRO A 112 -16.63 3.27 -4.47
CA PRO A 112 -17.99 3.62 -4.83
C PRO A 112 -18.13 4.10 -6.28
N HIS A 113 -17.13 4.84 -6.79
CA HIS A 113 -17.13 5.30 -8.18
C HIS A 113 -17.08 4.14 -9.18
N TYR A 114 -16.27 3.11 -8.92
CA TYR A 114 -16.24 1.92 -9.77
C TYR A 114 -17.53 1.11 -9.69
N ILE A 115 -18.07 0.91 -8.48
CA ILE A 115 -19.32 0.17 -8.29
C ILE A 115 -20.49 0.89 -8.98
N GLY A 116 -20.61 2.21 -8.81
CA GLY A 116 -21.63 3.02 -9.45
C GLY A 116 -21.46 3.12 -10.97
N GLY A 117 -20.25 2.88 -11.49
CA GLY A 117 -19.98 2.81 -12.93
C GLY A 117 -20.32 1.46 -13.56
N LEU A 118 -20.31 0.38 -12.79
CA LEU A 118 -20.62 -0.97 -13.26
C LEU A 118 -22.11 -1.30 -13.18
N PHE A 119 -22.84 -0.70 -12.25
CA PHE A 119 -24.25 -1.01 -11.98
C PHE A 119 -25.09 0.27 -12.04
N GLU A 120 -25.92 0.43 -13.06
CA GLU A 120 -26.84 1.59 -13.23
C GLU A 120 -27.68 1.91 -11.96
N PRO A 121 -28.25 0.93 -11.24
CA PRO A 121 -29.02 1.22 -10.03
C PRO A 121 -28.20 1.88 -8.91
N LEU A 122 -26.88 1.80 -8.97
CA LEU A 122 -25.95 2.33 -7.97
C LEU A 122 -25.22 3.60 -8.43
N GLU A 123 -25.69 4.23 -9.51
CA GLU A 123 -25.08 5.45 -10.05
C GLU A 123 -25.02 6.60 -9.02
N PHE A 124 -25.93 6.62 -8.05
CA PHE A 124 -25.92 7.60 -6.97
C PHE A 124 -24.63 7.56 -6.12
N LEU A 125 -23.89 6.42 -6.13
CA LEU A 125 -22.61 6.28 -5.43
C LEU A 125 -21.46 7.06 -6.11
N ARG A 126 -21.68 7.56 -7.31
CA ARG A 126 -20.69 8.40 -8.04
C ARG A 126 -20.78 9.86 -7.68
N HIS A 127 -21.84 10.26 -6.98
CA HIS A 127 -22.13 11.64 -6.66
C HIS A 127 -22.14 11.85 -5.14
N SER A 128 -21.59 12.97 -4.70
CA SER A 128 -21.68 13.37 -3.29
C SER A 128 -23.16 13.61 -2.91
N PRO A 129 -23.62 13.13 -1.74
CA PRO A 129 -22.86 12.57 -0.61
C PRO A 129 -22.70 11.03 -0.62
N GLY A 130 -23.22 10.33 -1.64
CA GLY A 130 -23.22 8.86 -1.69
C GLY A 130 -21.81 8.25 -1.67
N ASP A 131 -20.88 8.82 -2.41
CA ASP A 131 -19.49 8.41 -2.49
C ASP A 131 -18.78 8.49 -1.12
N VAL A 132 -18.98 9.59 -0.40
CA VAL A 132 -18.36 9.82 0.92
C VAL A 132 -18.91 8.86 1.97
N VAL A 133 -20.25 8.73 2.05
CA VAL A 133 -20.90 7.84 3.03
C VAL A 133 -20.52 6.38 2.80
N PHE A 134 -20.52 5.93 1.55
CA PHE A 134 -20.16 4.57 1.21
C PHE A 134 -18.67 4.30 1.42
N GLY A 135 -17.79 5.25 1.07
CA GLY A 135 -16.36 5.16 1.30
C GLY A 135 -16.01 5.06 2.79
N ILE A 136 -16.65 5.87 3.64
CA ILE A 136 -16.49 5.77 5.09
C ILE A 136 -17.00 4.42 5.61
N GLY A 137 -18.15 3.94 5.10
CA GLY A 137 -18.71 2.64 5.47
C GLY A 137 -17.79 1.48 5.14
N ILE A 138 -17.17 1.48 3.94
CA ILE A 138 -16.17 0.48 3.55
C ILE A 138 -14.94 0.56 4.45
N GLY A 139 -14.42 1.77 4.71
CA GLY A 139 -13.27 1.94 5.59
C GLY A 139 -13.53 1.36 6.98
N PHE A 140 -14.68 1.62 7.55
CA PHE A 140 -15.10 1.08 8.85
C PHE A 140 -15.27 -0.45 8.83
N LEU A 141 -15.86 -1.00 7.78
CA LEU A 141 -16.02 -2.45 7.60
C LEU A 141 -14.67 -3.16 7.52
N LEU A 142 -13.72 -2.61 6.76
CA LEU A 142 -12.37 -3.14 6.65
C LEU A 142 -11.63 -3.09 7.99
N GLU A 143 -11.82 -2.04 8.77
CA GLU A 143 -11.26 -1.95 10.13
C GLU A 143 -11.83 -3.03 11.06
N LEU A 144 -13.14 -3.26 11.02
CA LEU A 144 -13.77 -4.32 11.82
C LEU A 144 -13.23 -5.71 11.44
N ILE A 145 -13.13 -6.01 10.15
CA ILE A 145 -12.57 -7.27 9.65
C ILE A 145 -11.11 -7.44 10.11
N ALA A 146 -10.31 -6.39 10.00
CA ALA A 146 -8.92 -6.41 10.44
C ALA A 146 -8.80 -6.65 11.95
N ARG A 147 -9.66 -6.04 12.75
CA ARG A 147 -9.72 -6.27 14.20
C ARG A 147 -10.10 -7.70 14.54
N ASP A 148 -11.15 -8.25 13.92
CA ASP A 148 -11.56 -9.63 14.14
C ASP A 148 -10.46 -10.62 13.77
N PHE A 149 -9.80 -10.41 12.65
CA PHE A 149 -8.68 -11.25 12.22
C PHE A 149 -7.50 -11.23 13.21
N MET A 150 -7.17 -10.03 13.74
CA MET A 150 -6.11 -9.90 14.76
C MET A 150 -6.52 -10.52 16.12
N PHE A 151 -7.79 -10.39 16.51
CA PHE A 151 -8.28 -10.98 17.75
C PHE A 151 -8.34 -12.51 17.70
N THR A 152 -8.81 -13.07 16.59
CA THR A 152 -8.90 -14.53 16.39
C THR A 152 -7.51 -15.19 16.43
N LYS A 153 -6.49 -14.54 15.90
CA LYS A 153 -5.10 -15.03 16.02
C LYS A 153 -4.54 -14.96 17.44
N ARG A 154 -4.96 -13.99 18.25
CA ARG A 154 -4.51 -13.88 19.66
C ARG A 154 -5.14 -14.92 20.57
N SER A 155 -6.35 -15.39 20.27
CA SER A 155 -7.03 -16.43 21.06
C SER A 155 -6.65 -17.85 20.67
N ALA A 156 -5.95 -18.04 19.56
CA ALA A 156 -5.47 -19.33 19.05
C ALA A 156 -3.99 -19.61 19.37
N ALA A 157 -3.28 -18.67 19.99
CA ALA A 157 -1.89 -18.79 20.47
C ALA A 157 -1.82 -18.82 21.99
#